data_cdaece57b6d6f5b13f24bb7dfdc85a85
#
_entry.id   cdaece57b6d6f5b13f24bb7dfdc85a85
#
_cell.length_a   1.000
_cell.length_b   1.000
_cell.length_c   1.000
_cell.angle_alpha   90.00
_cell.angle_beta   90.00
_cell.angle_gamma   90.00
#
_symmetry.space_group_name_H-M   'P 1'
#
loop_
_entity.id
_entity.type
_entity.pdbx_description
1 polymer ?
#
loop_
_entity_poly.entity_id
_entity_poly.type
_entity_poly.pdbx_seq_one_letter_code
_entity_poly.pdbx_strand_id
1 'polypeptide(L)'
;MDQSIFGRNIPGDTITEDKHQATEPLAGFKPSVPVVFCSLFPSDANDFEDLRESLAKLRLNDASFEYEPENSMALGLGYRCGFLGLLHLEIVQERLEREFDLDLITTAPSVAYKIKLNDGTEMELHNPADMPDPTQIAEISEPWIRATIMVPDEYLGSVLQLCTERRGVQIELTYAGNRPMVIYRLPLNEVVFDFYDRLKSISRGYASFDYELDGFQEGDLVKVSILVNAEPVDALGFVCHRSQSETRGRGVCERLKDLIPRQLFKIPIQAAIGGKFVARETISGMRKDVTAKCYGGDITRKKKLLEKQKKGKKKMRQFGKVEIPQSAFIAALRMGDD
;
A
#
# COMPACT_ATOMS: atom_id res chain seq x y z
N MET A 1 32.53 30.64 14.64
CA MET A 1 32.55 29.74 13.49
C MET A 1 31.14 29.74 12.93
N ASP A 2 31.03 30.30 11.78
CA ASP A 2 29.72 30.59 11.16
C ASP A 2 29.02 29.29 10.75
N GLN A 3 27.85 29.01 11.32
CA GLN A 3 27.02 27.83 10.98
C GLN A 3 26.38 27.93 9.60
N SER A 4 26.69 28.97 8.84
CA SER A 4 26.15 29.20 7.50
C SER A 4 26.81 28.36 6.38
N ILE A 5 27.95 27.73 6.64
CA ILE A 5 28.69 26.95 5.64
C ILE A 5 28.17 25.52 5.50
N PHE A 6 27.37 25.02 6.46
CA PHE A 6 26.67 23.74 6.36
C PHE A 6 25.20 23.90 5.96
N GLY A 7 24.90 24.88 5.13
CA GLY A 7 23.63 24.99 4.47
C GLY A 7 23.49 23.84 3.48
N ARG A 8 22.73 22.82 3.88
CA ARG A 8 22.10 21.78 3.05
C ARG A 8 22.73 21.58 1.68
N ASN A 9 23.89 20.92 1.61
CA ASN A 9 24.38 20.38 0.35
C ASN A 9 23.44 19.27 -0.08
N ILE A 10 22.66 19.53 -1.11
CA ILE A 10 21.79 18.52 -1.73
C ILE A 10 22.63 17.79 -2.79
N PRO A 11 22.55 16.46 -2.93
CA PRO A 11 23.18 15.75 -4.03
C PRO A 11 22.78 16.39 -5.37
N GLY A 12 23.80 16.76 -6.16
CA GLY A 12 23.61 17.53 -7.39
C GLY A 12 24.05 18.99 -7.28
N ASP A 13 24.29 19.49 -6.06
CA ASP A 13 24.87 20.81 -5.90
C ASP A 13 26.30 20.84 -6.44
N THR A 14 26.64 21.92 -7.10
CA THR A 14 28.00 22.15 -7.59
C THR A 14 28.83 22.79 -6.48
N ILE A 15 29.81 22.07 -5.96
CA ILE A 15 30.79 22.58 -4.99
C ILE A 15 31.86 23.36 -5.76
N THR A 16 32.09 24.60 -5.38
CA THR A 16 33.01 25.51 -6.04
C THR A 16 33.91 26.21 -5.03
N GLU A 17 35.05 26.71 -5.48
CA GLU A 17 35.95 27.49 -4.65
C GLU A 17 35.36 28.88 -4.39
N ASP A 18 35.46 29.37 -3.15
CA ASP A 18 34.93 30.67 -2.74
C ASP A 18 35.45 31.84 -3.58
N LYS A 19 36.73 31.79 -4.00
CA LYS A 19 37.36 32.81 -4.82
C LYS A 19 37.05 32.77 -6.32
N HIS A 20 36.64 31.59 -6.81
CA HIS A 20 36.34 31.35 -8.22
C HIS A 20 35.05 30.54 -8.33
N GLN A 21 33.94 31.20 -7.97
CA GLN A 21 32.64 30.53 -7.97
C GLN A 21 32.19 30.21 -9.38
N ALA A 22 31.71 28.98 -9.57
CA ALA A 22 31.04 28.60 -10.81
C ALA A 22 29.72 29.38 -10.93
N THR A 23 29.49 30.00 -12.09
CA THR A 23 28.27 30.77 -12.35
C THR A 23 27.09 29.91 -12.72
N GLU A 24 27.35 28.68 -13.18
CA GLU A 24 26.33 27.72 -13.59
C GLU A 24 26.64 26.33 -12.98
N PRO A 25 25.60 25.58 -12.57
CA PRO A 25 25.81 24.22 -12.10
C PRO A 25 26.30 23.31 -13.22
N LEU A 26 27.07 22.28 -12.88
CA LEU A 26 27.49 21.25 -13.84
C LEU A 26 26.26 20.54 -14.42
N ALA A 27 26.18 20.51 -15.74
CA ALA A 27 25.08 19.84 -16.44
C ALA A 27 25.19 18.32 -16.31
N GLY A 28 24.02 17.63 -16.33
CA GLY A 28 23.94 16.17 -16.43
C GLY A 28 23.51 15.46 -15.15
N PHE A 29 23.48 16.13 -14.01
CA PHE A 29 22.88 15.54 -12.82
C PHE A 29 21.35 15.58 -12.92
N LYS A 30 20.73 14.39 -12.76
CA LYS A 30 19.27 14.26 -12.64
C LYS A 30 18.95 13.84 -11.22
N PRO A 31 18.13 14.60 -10.48
CA PRO A 31 17.68 14.17 -9.16
C PRO A 31 16.93 12.85 -9.28
N SER A 32 17.14 11.97 -8.32
CA SER A 32 16.34 10.76 -8.19
C SER A 32 14.93 11.13 -7.76
N VAL A 33 13.91 10.66 -8.49
CA VAL A 33 12.51 10.92 -8.18
C VAL A 33 11.92 9.65 -7.57
N PRO A 34 11.32 9.73 -6.38
CA PRO A 34 10.60 8.60 -5.79
C PRO A 34 9.46 8.13 -6.71
N VAL A 35 9.29 6.82 -6.79
CA VAL A 35 8.24 6.20 -7.63
C VAL A 35 7.30 5.30 -6.82
N VAL A 36 7.73 4.91 -5.62
CA VAL A 36 6.95 4.09 -4.68
C VAL A 36 6.76 4.88 -3.39
N PHE A 37 5.54 4.94 -2.92
CA PHE A 37 5.18 5.66 -1.71
C PHE A 37 4.50 4.74 -0.71
N CYS A 38 4.89 4.82 0.55
CA CYS A 38 4.16 4.21 1.65
C CYS A 38 4.25 5.09 2.89
N SER A 39 3.35 4.86 3.84
CA SER A 39 3.39 5.57 5.11
C SER A 39 3.95 4.68 6.19
N LEU A 40 4.81 5.26 7.03
CA LEU A 40 5.44 4.63 8.17
C LEU A 40 4.84 5.22 9.46
N PHE A 41 4.27 4.37 10.28
CA PHE A 41 3.71 4.76 11.59
C PHE A 41 4.45 3.99 12.68
N PRO A 42 4.82 4.64 13.79
CA PRO A 42 5.36 3.92 14.92
C PRO A 42 4.27 3.06 15.58
N SER A 43 4.65 1.90 16.08
CA SER A 43 3.76 1.00 16.79
C SER A 43 3.27 1.59 18.11
N ASP A 44 4.13 2.29 18.82
CA ASP A 44 3.79 3.10 19.99
C ASP A 44 3.78 4.57 19.59
N ALA A 45 2.72 5.30 19.94
CA ALA A 45 2.62 6.73 19.65
C ALA A 45 3.73 7.58 20.33
N ASN A 46 4.34 7.05 21.38
CA ASN A 46 5.46 7.71 22.06
C ASN A 46 6.72 7.74 21.20
N ASP A 47 6.89 6.80 20.28
CA ASP A 47 8.08 6.68 19.41
C ASP A 47 8.03 7.61 18.19
N PHE A 48 7.01 8.47 18.06
CA PHE A 48 6.86 9.38 16.93
C PHE A 48 8.05 10.36 16.79
N GLU A 49 8.56 10.89 17.89
CA GLU A 49 9.72 11.79 17.87
C GLU A 49 11.00 11.03 17.50
N ASP A 50 11.16 9.80 17.98
CA ASP A 50 12.29 8.95 17.64
C ASP A 50 12.26 8.55 16.15
N LEU A 51 11.08 8.29 15.60
CA LEU A 51 10.89 8.07 14.16
C LEU A 51 11.30 9.32 13.37
N ARG A 52 10.87 10.51 13.80
CA ARG A 52 11.25 11.78 13.14
C ARG A 52 12.76 11.97 13.08
N GLU A 53 13.43 11.77 14.22
CA GLU A 53 14.89 11.90 14.28
C GLU A 53 15.62 10.86 13.43
N SER A 54 15.12 9.64 13.43
CA SER A 54 15.69 8.53 12.66
C SER A 54 15.58 8.76 11.16
N LEU A 55 14.42 9.22 10.69
CA LEU A 55 14.21 9.60 9.29
C LEU A 55 15.15 10.76 8.88
N ALA A 56 15.31 11.76 9.73
CA ALA A 56 16.23 12.87 9.50
C ALA A 56 17.69 12.39 9.38
N LYS A 57 18.10 11.45 10.23
CA LYS A 57 19.45 10.84 10.19
C LYS A 57 19.65 9.99 8.93
N LEU A 58 18.65 9.19 8.54
CA LEU A 58 18.71 8.41 7.30
C LEU A 58 18.84 9.30 6.08
N ARG A 59 18.09 10.40 6.00
CA ARG A 59 18.14 11.33 4.87
C ARG A 59 19.52 11.98 4.68
N LEU A 60 20.33 12.09 5.71
CA LEU A 60 21.72 12.57 5.59
C LEU A 60 22.58 11.61 4.75
N ASN A 61 22.29 10.33 4.78
CA ASN A 61 23.04 9.29 4.07
C ASN A 61 22.37 8.91 2.74
N ASP A 62 21.06 9.15 2.62
CA ASP A 62 20.25 8.79 1.45
C ASP A 62 19.40 9.99 1.03
N ALA A 63 19.90 10.75 0.07
CA ALA A 63 19.21 11.93 -0.44
C ALA A 63 18.05 11.62 -1.39
N SER A 64 17.93 10.37 -1.86
CA SER A 64 16.82 9.92 -2.71
C SER A 64 15.55 9.58 -1.92
N PHE A 65 15.67 9.54 -0.59
CA PHE A 65 14.56 9.28 0.32
C PHE A 65 13.86 10.60 0.69
N GLU A 66 12.58 10.65 0.44
CA GLU A 66 11.72 11.79 0.79
C GLU A 66 10.69 11.37 1.83
N TYR A 67 10.35 12.27 2.75
CA TYR A 67 9.31 12.03 3.73
C TYR A 67 8.60 13.34 4.12
N GLU A 68 7.31 13.21 4.40
CA GLU A 68 6.43 14.29 4.87
C GLU A 68 5.54 13.81 6.03
N PRO A 69 5.17 14.67 6.97
CA PRO A 69 4.27 14.29 8.06
C PRO A 69 2.92 13.83 7.52
N GLU A 70 2.40 12.75 8.08
CA GLU A 70 1.06 12.23 7.79
C GLU A 70 0.31 11.92 9.08
N ASN A 71 -1.01 12.07 9.04
CA ASN A 71 -1.88 11.74 10.15
C ASN A 71 -2.99 10.80 9.68
N SER A 72 -3.03 9.61 10.26
CA SER A 72 -4.09 8.63 10.03
C SER A 72 -5.05 8.60 11.20
N MET A 73 -6.36 8.60 10.94
CA MET A 73 -7.37 8.44 12.00
C MET A 73 -7.26 7.10 12.72
N ALA A 74 -6.74 6.07 12.04
CA ALA A 74 -6.61 4.72 12.57
C ALA A 74 -5.25 4.46 13.26
N LEU A 75 -4.15 5.04 12.73
CA LEU A 75 -2.77 4.76 13.14
C LEU A 75 -2.10 5.93 13.86
N GLY A 76 -2.73 7.10 13.89
CA GLY A 76 -2.17 8.31 14.53
C GLY A 76 -1.16 9.04 13.63
N LEU A 77 -0.13 9.61 14.26
CA LEU A 77 0.89 10.39 13.58
C LEU A 77 1.98 9.48 12.99
N GLY A 78 2.40 9.79 11.78
CA GLY A 78 3.43 9.07 11.05
C GLY A 78 4.04 9.92 9.94
N TYR A 79 4.68 9.28 8.99
CA TYR A 79 5.30 9.92 7.85
C TYR A 79 4.96 9.20 6.56
N ARG A 80 4.56 9.96 5.55
CA ARG A 80 4.49 9.52 4.16
C ARG A 80 5.89 9.57 3.58
N CYS A 81 6.36 8.44 3.07
CA CYS A 81 7.73 8.28 2.57
C CYS A 81 7.72 7.91 1.10
N GLY A 82 8.65 8.51 0.35
CA GLY A 82 8.89 8.23 -1.06
C GLY A 82 10.19 7.47 -1.27
N PHE A 83 10.16 6.43 -2.09
CA PHE A 83 11.25 5.50 -2.34
C PHE A 83 11.49 5.32 -3.83
N LEU A 84 12.73 4.98 -4.22
CA LEU A 84 13.08 4.68 -5.62
C LEU A 84 12.47 3.37 -6.14
N GLY A 85 12.04 2.50 -5.23
CA GLY A 85 11.45 1.21 -5.55
C GLY A 85 11.25 0.38 -4.28
N LEU A 86 10.76 -0.86 -4.44
CA LEU A 86 10.48 -1.77 -3.31
C LEU A 86 11.72 -2.12 -2.50
N LEU A 87 12.82 -2.47 -3.17
CA LEU A 87 14.05 -2.81 -2.47
C LEU A 87 14.57 -1.65 -1.62
N HIS A 88 14.44 -0.42 -2.11
CA HIS A 88 14.79 0.77 -1.35
C HIS A 88 13.90 0.93 -0.12
N LEU A 89 12.58 0.70 -0.26
CA LEU A 89 11.62 0.68 0.85
C LEU A 89 12.01 -0.36 1.91
N GLU A 90 12.27 -1.60 1.50
CA GLU A 90 12.66 -2.69 2.40
C GLU A 90 13.97 -2.37 3.15
N ILE A 91 14.98 -1.82 2.46
CA ILE A 91 16.24 -1.43 3.08
C ILE A 91 16.03 -0.33 4.12
N VAL A 92 15.25 0.71 3.79
CA VAL A 92 14.98 1.82 4.72
C VAL A 92 14.21 1.32 5.93
N GLN A 93 13.17 0.49 5.72
CA GLN A 93 12.39 -0.10 6.81
C GLN A 93 13.28 -0.95 7.72
N GLU A 94 14.07 -1.87 7.17
CA GLU A 94 14.96 -2.74 7.94
C GLU A 94 16.03 -1.94 8.71
N ARG A 95 16.52 -0.84 8.15
CA ARG A 95 17.43 0.07 8.85
C ARG A 95 16.75 0.79 10.01
N LEU A 96 15.52 1.27 9.84
CA LEU A 96 14.76 1.89 10.93
C LEU A 96 14.51 0.92 12.07
N GLU A 97 14.17 -0.33 11.75
CA GLU A 97 13.93 -1.37 12.75
C GLU A 97 15.23 -1.80 13.46
N ARG A 98 16.33 -2.01 12.73
CA ARG A 98 17.57 -2.57 13.30
C ARG A 98 18.55 -1.54 13.86
N GLU A 99 18.72 -0.38 13.20
CA GLU A 99 19.68 0.64 13.61
C GLU A 99 19.09 1.57 14.67
N PHE A 100 17.76 1.79 14.65
CA PHE A 100 17.08 2.75 15.52
C PHE A 100 16.10 2.08 16.49
N ASP A 101 15.98 0.75 16.47
CA ASP A 101 15.12 -0.05 17.38
C ASP A 101 13.64 0.41 17.35
N LEU A 102 13.14 0.79 16.17
CA LEU A 102 11.78 1.23 15.97
C LEU A 102 10.90 0.06 15.51
N ASP A 103 9.75 -0.12 16.14
CA ASP A 103 8.71 -1.04 15.67
C ASP A 103 7.70 -0.27 14.82
N LEU A 104 7.62 -0.60 13.53
CA LEU A 104 6.92 0.19 12.53
C LEU A 104 5.75 -0.55 11.91
N ILE A 105 4.68 0.21 11.63
CA ILE A 105 3.57 -0.20 10.74
C ILE A 105 3.77 0.49 9.41
N THR A 106 3.87 -0.31 8.36
CA THR A 106 3.99 0.18 6.99
C THR A 106 2.65 0.01 6.28
N THR A 107 2.16 1.06 5.62
CA THR A 107 0.97 0.94 4.76
C THR A 107 1.31 0.22 3.46
N ALA A 108 0.29 -0.18 2.71
CA ALA A 108 0.51 -0.74 1.38
C ALA A 108 1.29 0.24 0.50
N PRO A 109 2.35 -0.23 -0.19
CA PRO A 109 3.05 0.60 -1.14
C PRO A 109 2.10 1.05 -2.26
N SER A 110 2.20 2.29 -2.68
CA SER A 110 1.42 2.90 -3.75
C SER A 110 2.34 3.63 -4.71
N VAL A 111 1.83 3.94 -5.89
CA VAL A 111 2.53 4.75 -6.89
C VAL A 111 1.95 6.16 -6.92
N ALA A 112 2.67 7.11 -7.51
CA ALA A 112 2.11 8.43 -7.78
C ALA A 112 1.14 8.35 -8.97
N TYR A 113 -0.06 8.89 -8.82
CA TYR A 113 -1.04 9.01 -9.90
C TYR A 113 -1.14 10.47 -10.34
N LYS A 114 -1.41 10.70 -11.60
CA LYS A 114 -1.76 12.03 -12.11
C LYS A 114 -3.26 12.11 -12.32
N ILE A 115 -3.87 13.11 -11.72
CA ILE A 115 -5.31 13.36 -11.80
C ILE A 115 -5.53 14.68 -12.50
N LYS A 116 -6.40 14.66 -13.49
CA LYS A 116 -6.92 15.87 -14.14
C LYS A 116 -8.37 16.04 -13.71
N LEU A 117 -8.66 17.18 -13.12
CA LEU A 117 -10.01 17.54 -12.69
C LEU A 117 -10.83 18.14 -13.85
N ASN A 118 -12.16 18.17 -13.68
CA ASN A 118 -13.08 18.72 -14.67
C ASN A 118 -12.88 20.23 -14.92
N ASP A 119 -12.27 20.95 -14.00
CA ASP A 119 -11.89 22.36 -14.13
C ASP A 119 -10.57 22.57 -14.88
N GLY A 120 -9.90 21.49 -15.29
CA GLY A 120 -8.61 21.49 -15.97
C GLY A 120 -7.39 21.52 -15.05
N THR A 121 -7.58 21.54 -13.74
CA THR A 121 -6.49 21.47 -12.76
C THR A 121 -5.83 20.09 -12.80
N GLU A 122 -4.51 20.04 -12.84
CA GLU A 122 -3.73 18.81 -12.73
C GLU A 122 -3.12 18.70 -11.33
N MET A 123 -3.19 17.53 -10.74
CA MET A 123 -2.60 17.23 -9.43
C MET A 123 -1.95 15.85 -9.42
N GLU A 124 -0.93 15.70 -8.59
CA GLU A 124 -0.35 14.39 -8.28
C GLU A 124 -0.96 13.85 -6.99
N LEU A 125 -1.38 12.59 -7.04
CA LEU A 125 -1.94 11.86 -5.92
C LEU A 125 -0.95 10.79 -5.47
N HIS A 126 -0.41 10.96 -4.28
CA HIS A 126 0.47 9.97 -3.65
C HIS A 126 -0.28 9.11 -2.62
N ASN A 127 -1.25 9.69 -1.93
CA ASN A 127 -2.05 9.02 -0.89
C ASN A 127 -3.48 8.75 -1.38
N PRO A 128 -3.94 7.49 -1.40
CA PRO A 128 -5.32 7.16 -1.75
C PRO A 128 -6.38 7.89 -0.90
N ALA A 129 -6.03 8.29 0.34
CA ALA A 129 -6.96 9.03 1.21
C ALA A 129 -7.36 10.38 0.62
N ASP A 130 -6.42 11.06 -0.05
CA ASP A 130 -6.57 12.42 -0.60
C ASP A 130 -7.25 12.45 -1.98
N MET A 131 -7.70 11.28 -2.47
CA MET A 131 -8.35 11.20 -3.78
C MET A 131 -9.62 12.05 -3.82
N PRO A 132 -9.74 12.99 -4.78
CA PRO A 132 -10.94 13.81 -4.97
C PRO A 132 -12.20 12.97 -5.22
N ASP A 133 -13.37 13.62 -5.09
CA ASP A 133 -14.64 12.97 -5.43
C ASP A 133 -14.60 12.50 -6.90
N PRO A 134 -14.99 11.26 -7.19
CA PRO A 134 -14.99 10.70 -8.55
C PRO A 134 -15.75 11.57 -9.57
N THR A 135 -16.73 12.36 -9.13
CA THR A 135 -17.50 13.25 -9.99
C THR A 135 -16.70 14.48 -10.46
N GLN A 136 -15.63 14.82 -9.77
CA GLN A 136 -14.75 15.96 -10.11
C GLN A 136 -13.58 15.55 -11.00
N ILE A 137 -13.34 14.25 -11.16
CA ILE A 137 -12.21 13.71 -11.90
C ILE A 137 -12.59 13.54 -13.36
N ALA A 138 -11.83 14.18 -14.25
CA ALA A 138 -11.93 13.99 -15.69
C ALA A 138 -11.12 12.79 -16.18
N GLU A 139 -9.88 12.66 -15.67
CA GLU A 139 -8.91 11.65 -16.10
C GLU A 139 -7.99 11.26 -14.95
N ILE A 140 -7.65 9.97 -14.89
CA ILE A 140 -6.62 9.45 -13.95
C ILE A 140 -5.60 8.67 -14.76
N SER A 141 -4.32 9.03 -14.58
CA SER A 141 -3.19 8.35 -15.22
C SER A 141 -2.30 7.68 -14.18
N GLU A 142 -1.85 6.48 -14.49
CA GLU A 142 -0.90 5.70 -13.69
C GLU A 142 0.47 5.60 -14.37
N PRO A 143 1.57 5.49 -13.62
CA PRO A 143 2.88 5.29 -14.19
C PRO A 143 3.02 3.91 -14.80
N TRP A 144 3.61 3.86 -15.99
CA TRP A 144 3.94 2.64 -16.70
C TRP A 144 5.45 2.44 -16.75
N ILE A 145 5.86 1.20 -16.84
CA ILE A 145 7.24 0.79 -16.97
C ILE A 145 7.44 -0.05 -18.23
N ARG A 146 8.62 0.04 -18.76
CA ARG A 146 9.16 -0.88 -19.77
C ARG A 146 10.04 -1.89 -19.05
N ALA A 147 9.53 -3.10 -18.89
CA ALA A 147 10.16 -4.19 -18.15
C ALA A 147 10.90 -5.11 -19.11
N THR A 148 12.15 -5.45 -18.80
CA THR A 148 12.95 -6.45 -19.50
C THR A 148 13.11 -7.67 -18.59
N ILE A 149 12.60 -8.81 -19.04
CA ILE A 149 12.63 -10.07 -18.30
C ILE A 149 13.44 -11.10 -19.08
N MET A 150 14.47 -11.66 -18.46
CA MET A 150 15.21 -12.79 -19.02
C MET A 150 14.92 -14.02 -18.17
N VAL A 151 14.60 -15.12 -18.82
CA VAL A 151 14.17 -16.36 -18.15
C VAL A 151 14.55 -17.59 -19.01
N PRO A 152 14.80 -18.78 -18.42
CA PRO A 152 14.94 -20.01 -19.20
C PRO A 152 13.64 -20.37 -19.94
N ASP A 153 13.77 -21.01 -21.13
CA ASP A 153 12.63 -21.39 -21.98
C ASP A 153 11.52 -22.17 -21.25
N GLU A 154 11.89 -23.03 -20.30
CA GLU A 154 10.95 -23.84 -19.54
C GLU A 154 9.95 -23.04 -18.71
N TYR A 155 10.30 -21.80 -18.30
CA TYR A 155 9.44 -20.92 -17.51
C TYR A 155 8.81 -19.79 -18.34
N LEU A 156 9.16 -19.66 -19.62
CA LEU A 156 8.70 -18.57 -20.47
C LEU A 156 7.16 -18.45 -20.48
N GLY A 157 6.46 -19.57 -20.66
CA GLY A 157 4.99 -19.59 -20.69
C GLY A 157 4.36 -19.03 -19.40
N SER A 158 4.89 -19.42 -18.24
CA SER A 158 4.40 -18.95 -16.95
C SER A 158 4.67 -17.45 -16.73
N VAL A 159 5.81 -16.95 -17.21
CA VAL A 159 6.16 -15.52 -17.16
C VAL A 159 5.24 -14.70 -18.06
N LEU A 160 4.98 -15.14 -19.29
CA LEU A 160 4.05 -14.48 -20.22
C LEU A 160 2.64 -14.40 -19.61
N GLN A 161 2.18 -15.50 -19.00
CA GLN A 161 0.92 -15.52 -18.29
C GLN A 161 0.88 -14.51 -17.15
N LEU A 162 1.89 -14.50 -16.29
CA LEU A 162 1.98 -13.55 -15.19
C LEU A 162 1.91 -12.10 -15.68
N CYS A 163 2.68 -11.75 -16.71
CA CYS A 163 2.65 -10.39 -17.28
C CYS A 163 1.26 -10.03 -17.84
N THR A 164 0.58 -10.97 -18.47
CA THR A 164 -0.77 -10.75 -19.01
C THR A 164 -1.80 -10.56 -17.88
N GLU A 165 -1.73 -11.36 -16.81
CA GLU A 165 -2.58 -11.20 -15.62
C GLU A 165 -2.39 -9.82 -14.96
N ARG A 166 -1.20 -9.23 -15.10
CA ARG A 166 -0.84 -7.89 -14.58
C ARG A 166 -1.07 -6.76 -15.59
N ARG A 167 -1.99 -6.95 -16.53
CA ARG A 167 -2.32 -5.95 -17.57
C ARG A 167 -1.15 -5.57 -18.48
N GLY A 168 -0.13 -6.44 -18.56
CA GLY A 168 1.04 -6.18 -19.36
C GLY A 168 0.76 -6.29 -20.85
N VAL A 169 1.43 -5.43 -21.62
CA VAL A 169 1.43 -5.43 -23.08
C VAL A 169 2.81 -5.88 -23.55
N GLN A 170 2.86 -7.03 -24.24
CA GLN A 170 4.11 -7.52 -24.80
C GLN A 170 4.57 -6.62 -25.96
N ILE A 171 5.80 -6.14 -25.88
CA ILE A 171 6.43 -5.33 -26.94
C ILE A 171 7.27 -6.23 -27.84
N GLU A 172 8.12 -7.06 -27.24
CA GLU A 172 9.12 -7.82 -27.97
C GLU A 172 9.45 -9.12 -27.25
N LEU A 173 9.78 -10.15 -28.03
CA LEU A 173 10.37 -11.40 -27.56
C LEU A 173 11.57 -11.70 -28.41
N THR A 174 12.75 -11.66 -27.83
CA THR A 174 14.02 -11.95 -28.49
C THR A 174 14.81 -12.99 -27.70
N TYR A 175 15.95 -13.42 -28.24
CA TYR A 175 16.82 -14.37 -27.58
C TYR A 175 18.20 -13.77 -27.38
N ALA A 176 18.62 -13.68 -26.11
CA ALA A 176 20.00 -13.33 -25.77
C ALA A 176 20.80 -14.62 -25.55
N GLY A 177 21.46 -15.09 -26.64
CA GLY A 177 22.02 -16.44 -26.65
C GLY A 177 20.93 -17.51 -26.60
N ASN A 178 20.98 -18.36 -25.57
CA ASN A 178 19.99 -19.45 -25.37
C ASN A 178 18.89 -19.07 -24.37
N ARG A 179 18.80 -17.81 -23.97
CA ARG A 179 17.75 -17.35 -23.01
C ARG A 179 16.78 -16.41 -23.70
N PRO A 180 15.48 -16.66 -23.64
CA PRO A 180 14.50 -15.70 -24.08
C PRO A 180 14.54 -14.44 -23.21
N MET A 181 14.48 -13.32 -23.87
CA MET A 181 14.37 -11.98 -23.31
C MET A 181 13.05 -11.39 -23.78
N VAL A 182 12.19 -11.07 -22.83
CA VAL A 182 10.85 -10.55 -23.10
C VAL A 182 10.79 -9.11 -22.64
N ILE A 183 10.29 -8.22 -23.50
CA ILE A 183 10.04 -6.82 -23.15
C ILE A 183 8.53 -6.60 -23.06
N TYR A 184 8.11 -6.11 -21.90
CA TYR A 184 6.72 -5.78 -21.61
C TYR A 184 6.57 -4.33 -21.18
N ARG A 185 5.47 -3.72 -21.54
CA ARG A 185 4.97 -2.55 -20.83
C ARG A 185 4.02 -3.02 -19.74
N LEU A 186 4.24 -2.57 -18.51
CA LEU A 186 3.45 -2.95 -17.34
C LEU A 186 3.08 -1.69 -16.54
N PRO A 187 1.87 -1.62 -15.97
CA PRO A 187 1.57 -0.60 -14.97
C PRO A 187 2.44 -0.82 -13.74
N LEU A 188 3.13 0.22 -13.27
CA LEU A 188 4.02 0.11 -12.09
C LEU A 188 3.27 -0.38 -10.86
N ASN A 189 2.02 0.05 -10.69
CA ASN A 189 1.17 -0.37 -9.57
C ASN A 189 0.91 -1.88 -9.52
N GLU A 190 0.92 -2.58 -10.66
CA GLU A 190 0.78 -4.04 -10.70
C GLU A 190 2.07 -4.78 -10.36
N VAL A 191 3.21 -4.08 -10.42
CA VAL A 191 4.54 -4.64 -10.14
C VAL A 191 4.93 -4.45 -8.68
N VAL A 192 4.54 -3.32 -8.09
CA VAL A 192 4.94 -2.91 -6.74
C VAL A 192 4.46 -3.86 -5.63
N PHE A 193 3.41 -4.66 -5.83
CA PHE A 193 2.88 -5.50 -4.75
C PHE A 193 3.60 -6.86 -4.62
N ASP A 194 3.37 -7.75 -5.55
CA ASP A 194 3.80 -9.16 -5.42
C ASP A 194 4.39 -9.72 -6.72
N PHE A 195 4.53 -8.90 -7.75
CA PHE A 195 4.99 -9.35 -9.06
C PHE A 195 6.38 -10.00 -9.00
N TYR A 196 7.31 -9.38 -8.28
CA TYR A 196 8.68 -9.85 -8.19
C TYR A 196 8.79 -11.20 -7.47
N ASP A 197 8.04 -11.36 -6.37
CA ASP A 197 8.02 -12.61 -5.61
C ASP A 197 7.36 -13.73 -6.41
N ARG A 198 6.26 -13.43 -7.11
CA ARG A 198 5.65 -14.37 -8.04
C ARG A 198 6.57 -14.72 -9.20
N LEU A 199 7.26 -13.75 -9.77
CA LEU A 199 8.23 -13.98 -10.84
C LEU A 199 9.36 -14.91 -10.38
N LYS A 200 9.92 -14.67 -9.19
CA LYS A 200 10.92 -15.54 -8.57
C LYS A 200 10.36 -16.95 -8.34
N SER A 201 9.17 -17.04 -7.77
CA SER A 201 8.54 -18.33 -7.45
C SER A 201 8.31 -19.17 -8.71
N ILE A 202 7.67 -18.63 -9.75
CA ILE A 202 7.34 -19.37 -10.97
C ILE A 202 8.57 -19.73 -11.80
N SER A 203 9.66 -18.95 -11.69
CA SER A 203 10.92 -19.18 -12.38
C SER A 203 11.97 -19.90 -11.52
N ARG A 204 11.61 -20.30 -10.28
CA ARG A 204 12.54 -20.87 -9.31
C ARG A 204 13.80 -20.01 -9.08
N GLY A 205 13.66 -18.70 -9.17
CA GLY A 205 14.76 -17.74 -9.00
C GLY A 205 15.64 -17.53 -10.24
N TYR A 206 15.32 -18.15 -11.37
CA TYR A 206 16.13 -18.02 -12.60
C TYR A 206 15.78 -16.81 -13.47
N ALA A 207 14.65 -16.14 -13.23
CA ALA A 207 14.30 -14.93 -13.95
C ALA A 207 15.07 -13.73 -13.42
N SER A 208 15.58 -12.91 -14.35
CA SER A 208 16.04 -11.56 -14.07
C SER A 208 14.97 -10.56 -14.51
N PHE A 209 14.83 -9.49 -13.75
CA PHE A 209 13.85 -8.44 -13.99
C PHE A 209 14.54 -7.08 -13.85
N ASP A 210 14.42 -6.28 -14.88
CA ASP A 210 14.87 -4.89 -14.89
C ASP A 210 13.80 -4.02 -15.52
N TYR A 211 13.68 -2.75 -15.13
CA TYR A 211 12.65 -1.87 -15.68
C TYR A 211 13.08 -0.42 -15.72
N GLU A 212 12.48 0.31 -16.65
CA GLU A 212 12.61 1.75 -16.80
C GLU A 212 11.21 2.38 -16.79
N LEU A 213 11.09 3.61 -16.27
CA LEU A 213 9.84 4.36 -16.33
C LEU A 213 9.51 4.71 -17.79
N ASP A 214 8.28 4.43 -18.21
CA ASP A 214 7.78 4.65 -19.58
C ASP A 214 6.59 5.64 -19.60
N GLY A 215 6.65 6.63 -18.72
CA GLY A 215 5.67 7.70 -18.63
C GLY A 215 4.38 7.31 -17.90
N PHE A 216 3.34 8.11 -18.11
CA PHE A 216 2.01 7.91 -17.53
C PHE A 216 1.01 7.55 -18.62
N GLN A 217 0.05 6.70 -18.28
CA GLN A 217 -1.04 6.32 -19.18
C GLN A 217 -2.37 6.36 -18.44
N GLU A 218 -3.38 6.90 -19.09
CA GLU A 218 -4.76 6.89 -18.59
C GLU A 218 -5.25 5.46 -18.36
N GLY A 219 -5.99 5.28 -17.26
CA GLY A 219 -6.58 4.00 -16.89
C GLY A 219 -7.90 4.16 -16.13
N ASP A 220 -8.75 3.13 -16.21
CA ASP A 220 -9.98 3.07 -15.40
C ASP A 220 -9.64 2.71 -13.94
N LEU A 221 -9.09 3.68 -13.24
CA LEU A 221 -8.61 3.55 -11.87
C LEU A 221 -9.69 3.96 -10.88
N VAL A 222 -9.80 3.21 -9.79
CA VAL A 222 -10.79 3.45 -8.74
C VAL A 222 -10.16 3.34 -7.36
N LYS A 223 -10.62 4.19 -6.45
CA LYS A 223 -10.33 4.06 -5.02
C LYS A 223 -11.21 2.98 -4.42
N VAL A 224 -10.59 1.99 -3.81
CA VAL A 224 -11.26 0.98 -2.99
C VAL A 224 -11.08 1.37 -1.52
N SER A 225 -12.19 1.66 -0.86
CA SER A 225 -12.23 1.95 0.57
C SER A 225 -12.59 0.68 1.34
N ILE A 226 -11.83 0.39 2.40
CA ILE A 226 -12.11 -0.74 3.29
C ILE A 226 -12.87 -0.21 4.52
N LEU A 227 -14.01 -0.82 4.80
CA LEU A 227 -14.84 -0.48 5.94
C LEU A 227 -14.89 -1.65 6.93
N VAL A 228 -14.63 -1.37 8.20
CA VAL A 228 -14.77 -2.33 9.29
C VAL A 228 -15.89 -1.84 10.21
N ASN A 229 -16.91 -2.64 10.42
CA ASN A 229 -18.13 -2.27 11.15
C ASN A 229 -18.83 -0.99 10.62
N ALA A 230 -18.78 -0.78 9.30
CA ALA A 230 -19.28 0.39 8.58
C ALA A 230 -18.47 1.70 8.79
N GLU A 231 -17.33 1.66 9.47
CA GLU A 231 -16.41 2.78 9.60
C GLU A 231 -15.27 2.60 8.57
N PRO A 232 -14.94 3.62 7.77
CA PRO A 232 -13.82 3.55 6.83
C PRO A 232 -12.49 3.48 7.58
N VAL A 233 -11.55 2.70 7.05
CA VAL A 233 -10.18 2.58 7.57
C VAL A 233 -9.23 3.09 6.50
N ASP A 234 -8.79 4.34 6.64
CA ASP A 234 -8.04 5.05 5.60
C ASP A 234 -6.72 4.36 5.25
N ALA A 235 -6.02 3.83 6.24
CA ALA A 235 -4.75 3.11 6.07
C ALA A 235 -4.86 1.82 5.22
N LEU A 236 -6.06 1.27 5.06
CA LEU A 236 -6.33 0.08 4.24
C LEU A 236 -6.90 0.41 2.86
N GLY A 237 -7.16 1.70 2.59
CA GLY A 237 -7.63 2.16 1.29
C GLY A 237 -6.52 2.08 0.23
N PHE A 238 -6.87 1.70 -1.00
CA PHE A 238 -5.93 1.63 -2.12
C PHE A 238 -6.58 2.03 -3.43
N VAL A 239 -5.74 2.41 -4.40
CA VAL A 239 -6.16 2.66 -5.79
C VAL A 239 -5.75 1.48 -6.65
N CYS A 240 -6.66 1.01 -7.48
CA CYS A 240 -6.38 -0.06 -8.44
C CYS A 240 -7.24 0.09 -9.71
N HIS A 241 -6.89 -0.66 -10.74
CA HIS A 241 -7.74 -0.75 -11.92
C HIS A 241 -9.07 -1.42 -11.57
N ARG A 242 -10.18 -0.90 -12.15
CA ARG A 242 -11.55 -1.35 -11.84
C ARG A 242 -11.73 -2.87 -11.99
N SER A 243 -11.11 -3.48 -12.99
CA SER A 243 -11.18 -4.93 -13.20
C SER A 243 -10.61 -5.76 -12.06
N GLN A 244 -9.64 -5.21 -11.30
CA GLN A 244 -8.98 -5.88 -10.18
C GLN A 244 -9.61 -5.55 -8.82
N SER A 245 -10.50 -4.57 -8.78
CA SER A 245 -11.04 -4.01 -7.53
C SER A 245 -11.80 -5.02 -6.68
N GLU A 246 -12.57 -5.93 -7.29
CA GLU A 246 -13.32 -6.98 -6.58
C GLU A 246 -12.36 -8.02 -6.00
N THR A 247 -11.41 -8.52 -6.81
CA THR A 247 -10.46 -9.57 -6.40
C THR A 247 -9.55 -9.07 -5.28
N ARG A 248 -8.94 -7.88 -5.43
CA ARG A 248 -8.10 -7.28 -4.40
C ARG A 248 -8.91 -6.92 -3.15
N GLY A 249 -10.08 -6.31 -3.32
CA GLY A 249 -10.96 -5.97 -2.20
C GLY A 249 -11.41 -7.19 -1.41
N ARG A 250 -11.71 -8.30 -2.09
CA ARG A 250 -12.07 -9.58 -1.45
C ARG A 250 -10.89 -10.15 -0.67
N GLY A 251 -9.70 -10.21 -1.25
CA GLY A 251 -8.50 -10.71 -0.57
C GLY A 251 -8.18 -9.95 0.72
N VAL A 252 -8.29 -8.61 0.71
CA VAL A 252 -8.11 -7.79 1.91
C VAL A 252 -9.20 -8.10 2.96
N CYS A 253 -10.48 -8.23 2.54
CA CYS A 253 -11.57 -8.55 3.46
C CYS A 253 -11.42 -9.93 4.10
N GLU A 254 -10.97 -10.94 3.35
CA GLU A 254 -10.74 -12.30 3.83
C GLU A 254 -9.61 -12.34 4.86
N ARG A 255 -8.48 -11.71 4.58
CA ARG A 255 -7.36 -11.60 5.54
C ARG A 255 -7.76 -10.89 6.82
N LEU A 256 -8.41 -9.75 6.72
CA LEU A 256 -8.90 -9.02 7.89
C LEU A 256 -9.87 -9.86 8.74
N LYS A 257 -10.69 -10.70 8.10
CA LYS A 257 -11.60 -11.61 8.81
C LYS A 257 -10.86 -12.63 9.66
N ASP A 258 -9.73 -13.12 9.18
CA ASP A 258 -8.94 -14.14 9.89
C ASP A 258 -8.08 -13.51 11.00
N LEU A 259 -7.64 -12.27 10.82
CA LEU A 259 -6.75 -11.55 11.73
C LEU A 259 -7.48 -10.81 12.86
N ILE A 260 -8.66 -10.25 12.57
CA ILE A 260 -9.43 -9.52 13.59
C ILE A 260 -10.11 -10.51 14.54
N PRO A 261 -9.86 -10.43 15.86
CA PRO A 261 -10.44 -11.36 16.82
C PRO A 261 -11.96 -11.21 16.89
N ARG A 262 -12.64 -12.35 17.07
CA ARG A 262 -14.10 -12.39 17.24
C ARG A 262 -14.53 -11.61 18.48
N GLN A 263 -15.50 -10.73 18.30
CA GLN A 263 -16.13 -9.98 19.40
C GLN A 263 -17.53 -10.50 19.72
N LEU A 264 -18.20 -9.90 20.70
CA LEU A 264 -19.54 -10.30 21.12
C LEU A 264 -20.63 -10.01 20.07
N PHE A 265 -20.32 -9.25 19.03
CA PHE A 265 -21.23 -8.90 17.93
C PHE A 265 -20.59 -9.24 16.57
N LYS A 266 -21.40 -9.22 15.52
CA LYS A 266 -20.92 -9.46 14.15
C LYS A 266 -20.23 -8.21 13.62
N ILE A 267 -19.04 -8.38 13.05
CA ILE A 267 -18.27 -7.31 12.42
C ILE A 267 -18.32 -7.54 10.91
N PRO A 268 -19.04 -6.71 10.15
CA PRO A 268 -18.94 -6.70 8.69
C PRO A 268 -17.65 -6.02 8.28
N ILE A 269 -16.92 -6.61 7.35
CA ILE A 269 -15.78 -6.06 6.65
C ILE A 269 -16.22 -5.90 5.20
N GLN A 270 -16.02 -4.74 4.61
CA GLN A 270 -16.55 -4.41 3.30
C GLN A 270 -15.52 -3.63 2.50
N ALA A 271 -15.38 -3.98 1.22
CA ALA A 271 -14.66 -3.17 0.25
C ALA A 271 -15.68 -2.40 -0.61
N ALA A 272 -15.50 -1.11 -0.78
CA ALA A 272 -16.44 -0.24 -1.48
C ALA A 272 -15.75 0.68 -2.48
N ILE A 273 -16.43 0.97 -3.59
CA ILE A 273 -16.05 1.96 -4.58
C ILE A 273 -17.18 2.98 -4.66
N GLY A 274 -16.92 4.24 -4.30
CA GLY A 274 -17.92 5.30 -4.36
C GLY A 274 -19.23 4.96 -3.65
N GLY A 275 -19.16 4.25 -2.50
CA GLY A 275 -20.33 3.82 -1.72
C GLY A 275 -20.95 2.49 -2.15
N LYS A 276 -20.58 1.91 -3.30
CA LYS A 276 -21.04 0.59 -3.74
C LYS A 276 -20.09 -0.49 -3.22
N PHE A 277 -20.63 -1.48 -2.49
CA PHE A 277 -19.84 -2.61 -2.01
C PHE A 277 -19.48 -3.57 -3.15
N VAL A 278 -18.19 -3.84 -3.30
CA VAL A 278 -17.63 -4.78 -4.30
C VAL A 278 -17.26 -6.13 -3.68
N ALA A 279 -16.89 -6.12 -2.38
CA ALA A 279 -16.66 -7.35 -1.63
C ALA A 279 -17.14 -7.19 -0.19
N ARG A 280 -17.49 -8.31 0.45
CA ARG A 280 -17.95 -8.32 1.84
C ARG A 280 -17.62 -9.64 2.51
N GLU A 281 -17.03 -9.53 3.70
CA GLU A 281 -16.84 -10.61 4.64
C GLU A 281 -17.48 -10.28 5.99
N THR A 282 -17.67 -11.27 6.84
CA THR A 282 -18.29 -11.05 8.15
C THR A 282 -17.64 -11.93 9.20
N ILE A 283 -17.09 -11.30 10.23
CA ILE A 283 -16.62 -12.00 11.42
C ILE A 283 -17.83 -12.34 12.29
N SER A 284 -18.03 -13.62 12.57
CA SER A 284 -19.14 -14.07 13.43
C SER A 284 -18.91 -13.68 14.88
N GLY A 285 -19.92 -13.08 15.51
CA GLY A 285 -19.83 -12.74 16.93
C GLY A 285 -19.80 -13.97 17.83
N MET A 286 -19.02 -13.89 18.92
CA MET A 286 -19.03 -14.93 19.96
C MET A 286 -20.44 -15.14 20.51
N ARG A 287 -20.82 -16.40 20.67
CA ARG A 287 -22.15 -16.79 21.14
C ARG A 287 -22.02 -17.35 22.55
N LYS A 288 -22.51 -16.60 23.54
CA LYS A 288 -22.68 -17.15 24.87
C LYS A 288 -23.94 -17.98 24.88
N ASP A 289 -23.91 -19.22 25.35
CA ASP A 289 -25.08 -20.03 25.52
C ASP A 289 -25.87 -19.52 26.74
N VAL A 290 -26.86 -18.65 26.47
CA VAL A 290 -27.71 -18.08 27.50
C VAL A 290 -28.86 -19.03 27.91
N THR A 291 -28.99 -20.17 27.20
CA THR A 291 -30.04 -21.18 27.44
C THR A 291 -29.52 -22.40 28.18
N ALA A 292 -28.20 -22.53 28.40
CA ALA A 292 -27.57 -23.68 29.07
C ALA A 292 -28.17 -24.00 30.47
N LYS A 293 -28.65 -22.96 31.20
CA LYS A 293 -29.25 -23.13 32.53
C LYS A 293 -30.78 -23.30 32.48
N CYS A 294 -31.42 -23.39 31.30
CA CYS A 294 -32.82 -23.60 31.14
C CYS A 294 -33.11 -25.10 31.05
N TYR A 295 -33.19 -25.78 32.21
CA TYR A 295 -33.64 -27.15 32.30
C TYR A 295 -35.17 -27.19 32.14
N GLY A 296 -35.67 -28.10 31.27
CA GLY A 296 -37.09 -28.28 31.00
C GLY A 296 -37.64 -27.46 29.80
N GLY A 297 -38.80 -27.85 29.32
CA GLY A 297 -39.37 -27.45 28.04
C GLY A 297 -39.96 -26.02 27.98
N ASP A 298 -39.54 -25.07 28.79
CA ASP A 298 -40.05 -23.69 28.72
C ASP A 298 -39.50 -22.95 27.50
N ILE A 299 -40.19 -23.15 26.39
CA ILE A 299 -39.87 -22.53 25.08
C ILE A 299 -40.00 -21.02 25.17
N THR A 300 -40.91 -20.48 25.97
CA THR A 300 -41.18 -19.05 26.10
C THR A 300 -40.01 -18.33 26.76
N ARG A 301 -39.46 -18.91 27.83
CA ARG A 301 -38.27 -18.38 28.53
C ARG A 301 -37.04 -18.43 27.66
N LYS A 302 -36.83 -19.52 26.93
CA LYS A 302 -35.74 -19.64 25.95
C LYS A 302 -35.81 -18.57 24.86
N LYS A 303 -36.98 -18.31 24.28
CA LYS A 303 -37.22 -17.24 23.30
C LYS A 303 -36.91 -15.87 23.87
N LYS A 304 -37.43 -15.53 25.06
CA LYS A 304 -37.17 -14.24 25.74
C LYS A 304 -35.68 -14.01 25.98
N LEU A 305 -34.93 -15.02 26.40
CA LEU A 305 -33.47 -14.92 26.62
C LEU A 305 -32.71 -14.70 25.32
N LEU A 306 -33.08 -15.40 24.26
CA LEU A 306 -32.48 -15.23 22.92
C LEU A 306 -32.81 -13.84 22.34
N GLU A 307 -34.02 -13.34 22.51
CA GLU A 307 -34.39 -11.99 22.07
C GLU A 307 -33.64 -10.90 22.85
N LYS A 308 -33.51 -11.06 24.18
CA LYS A 308 -32.72 -10.15 25.01
C LYS A 308 -31.24 -10.14 24.57
N GLN A 309 -30.66 -11.31 24.26
CA GLN A 309 -29.31 -11.42 23.71
C GLN A 309 -29.18 -10.73 22.34
N LYS A 310 -30.19 -10.91 21.46
CA LYS A 310 -30.20 -10.26 20.13
C LYS A 310 -30.29 -8.74 20.25
N LYS A 311 -31.15 -8.21 21.15
CA LYS A 311 -31.22 -6.77 21.41
C LYS A 311 -29.94 -6.22 22.01
N GLY A 312 -29.31 -6.93 22.96
CA GLY A 312 -28.01 -6.56 23.55
C GLY A 312 -26.89 -6.50 22.50
N LYS A 313 -26.81 -7.50 21.64
CA LYS A 313 -25.83 -7.51 20.53
C LYS A 313 -26.04 -6.38 19.53
N LYS A 314 -27.31 -6.03 19.23
CA LYS A 314 -27.63 -4.89 18.36
C LYS A 314 -27.15 -3.57 18.97
N LYS A 315 -27.34 -3.40 20.29
CA LYS A 315 -26.89 -2.22 21.04
C LYS A 315 -25.37 -2.13 21.10
N MET A 316 -24.69 -3.24 21.39
CA MET A 316 -23.21 -3.32 21.39
C MET A 316 -22.62 -2.99 20.02
N ARG A 317 -23.25 -3.40 18.93
CA ARG A 317 -22.81 -3.07 17.57
C ARG A 317 -22.89 -1.56 17.28
N GLN A 318 -23.84 -0.84 17.84
CA GLN A 318 -24.03 0.61 17.63
C GLN A 318 -22.98 1.45 18.37
N PHE A 319 -22.46 0.96 19.51
CA PHE A 319 -21.56 1.71 20.38
C PHE A 319 -20.16 1.08 20.51
N GLY A 320 -19.95 -0.12 19.99
CA GLY A 320 -18.65 -0.81 20.07
C GLY A 320 -17.72 -0.35 18.98
N LYS A 321 -16.65 0.36 19.33
CA LYS A 321 -15.50 0.53 18.46
C LYS A 321 -14.84 -0.84 18.26
N VAL A 322 -14.52 -1.17 17.02
CA VAL A 322 -13.74 -2.36 16.69
C VAL A 322 -12.29 -1.95 16.74
N GLU A 323 -11.55 -2.42 17.74
CA GLU A 323 -10.11 -2.32 17.75
C GLU A 323 -9.57 -3.31 16.73
N ILE A 324 -8.92 -2.80 15.72
CA ILE A 324 -8.19 -3.61 14.74
C ILE A 324 -6.78 -3.77 15.30
N PRO A 325 -6.34 -5.01 15.61
CA PRO A 325 -4.98 -5.23 16.08
C PRO A 325 -3.99 -4.74 15.03
N GLN A 326 -2.89 -4.17 15.48
CA GLN A 326 -1.81 -3.68 14.66
C GLN A 326 -1.26 -4.76 13.70
N SER A 327 -1.11 -5.98 14.22
CA SER A 327 -0.73 -7.16 13.43
C SER A 327 -1.70 -7.43 12.27
N ALA A 328 -2.97 -7.07 12.41
CA ALA A 328 -3.96 -7.23 11.35
C ALA A 328 -3.76 -6.20 10.21
N PHE A 329 -3.28 -4.99 10.51
CA PHE A 329 -2.91 -4.02 9.48
C PHE A 329 -1.73 -4.52 8.66
N ILE A 330 -0.64 -4.92 9.34
CA ILE A 330 0.58 -5.41 8.69
C ILE A 330 0.27 -6.61 7.80
N ALA A 331 -0.46 -7.60 8.31
CA ALA A 331 -0.74 -8.82 7.56
C ALA A 331 -1.82 -8.62 6.47
N ALA A 332 -2.79 -7.71 6.65
CA ALA A 332 -3.76 -7.39 5.60
C ALA A 332 -3.13 -6.67 4.41
N LEU A 333 -2.04 -5.93 4.65
CA LEU A 333 -1.32 -5.15 3.65
C LEU A 333 -0.25 -5.96 2.91
N ARG A 334 0.24 -7.05 3.50
CA ARG A 334 1.10 -8.02 2.81
C ARG A 334 0.28 -8.79 1.78
N MET A 335 0.23 -8.27 0.56
CA MET A 335 -0.48 -8.89 -0.56
C MET A 335 0.43 -9.89 -1.30
N GLY A 336 0.93 -10.95 -0.66
CA GLY A 336 1.89 -11.83 -1.31
C GLY A 336 1.98 -13.28 -0.83
N ASP A 337 1.44 -13.60 0.32
CA ASP A 337 1.59 -14.94 0.89
C ASP A 337 0.26 -15.73 0.80
N ASP A 338 -0.01 -16.34 -0.37
CA ASP A 338 -0.83 -17.54 -0.55
C ASP A 338 -0.32 -18.33 -1.76
#